data_5c71ec3f3284940207de6cfd1221b5fe
#
_entry.id   5c71ec3f3284940207de6cfd1221b5fe
#
_cell.length_a   1.000
_cell.length_b   1.000
_cell.length_c   1.000
_cell.angle_alpha   90.00
_cell.angle_beta   90.00
_cell.angle_gamma   90.00
#
_symmetry.space_group_name_H-M   'P 1'
#
loop_
_entity.id
_entity.type
_entity.pdbx_description
1 polymer ?
#
loop_
_entity_poly.entity_id
_entity_poly.type
_entity_poly.pdbx_seq_one_letter_code
_entity_poly.pdbx_strand_id
1 'polypeptide(L)'
;MVIKVLAIGDVGNTIRTLRKFVKKSEISLINYPRDGSAFFVNADDVELFKTRKVKEQVKKINEIKDDFDICLTTASERIAYLADLNYIVYYLGRDIDVPMFKKNSTEEWQTEPLHKLNFFERRFYWNAFKNAAVHVAGKWQFEHLSKYTKNGINTTRDAIDPDEFNPNIKPIERKKTKFTFFSPMRMEKAKGTDLLWEAIKLCKSDFEILCVNWFGETTEEERKFKQKLIDEKPPEIKLIPIIKKSEIARYYTFADAVIANLFIGTHESVGIESVMCGTPAIQYIDRRKKIIIDDNEIKSPFLPFSNDPKSIAKIIDKVVESEEFRQKLFEEEYEFVREVFDPVKCAEWWDDLFENVTKKHKSIRKNSSPLSIKLRLLSFLIANRLYFYKIKKLFSRSDYQKTGQTIYDEMHQNSI
;
A
#
# COMPACT_ATOMS: atom_id res chain seq x y z
N MET A 1 -18.31 24.65 10.61
CA MET A 1 -18.69 24.13 9.27
C MET A 1 -17.87 22.87 9.08
N VAL A 2 -18.50 21.74 8.73
CA VAL A 2 -17.80 20.47 8.48
C VAL A 2 -17.16 20.55 7.09
N ILE A 3 -15.89 20.19 6.97
CA ILE A 3 -15.16 20.20 5.70
C ILE A 3 -15.49 18.93 4.92
N LYS A 4 -16.03 19.07 3.73
CA LYS A 4 -16.37 17.94 2.87
C LYS A 4 -15.19 17.57 1.96
N VAL A 5 -14.65 16.37 2.15
CA VAL A 5 -13.48 15.87 1.43
C VAL A 5 -13.89 14.79 0.42
N LEU A 6 -13.58 15.00 -0.85
CA LEU A 6 -13.69 13.96 -1.88
C LEU A 6 -12.39 13.17 -1.94
N ALA A 7 -12.41 11.92 -1.53
CA ALA A 7 -11.27 11.04 -1.66
C ALA A 7 -11.37 10.16 -2.90
N ILE A 8 -10.28 10.08 -3.70
CA ILE A 8 -10.21 9.30 -4.93
C ILE A 8 -9.06 8.28 -4.83
N GLY A 9 -9.42 7.00 -4.80
CA GLY A 9 -8.50 5.89 -4.66
C GLY A 9 -8.09 5.66 -3.20
N ASP A 10 -7.97 4.40 -2.83
CA ASP A 10 -7.44 3.94 -1.57
C ASP A 10 -6.83 2.55 -1.78
N VAL A 11 -5.52 2.45 -1.73
CA VAL A 11 -4.80 1.21 -2.04
C VAL A 11 -4.46 0.37 -0.80
N GLY A 12 -4.68 0.93 0.40
CA GLY A 12 -4.30 0.29 1.67
C GLY A 12 -5.38 0.31 2.76
N ASN A 13 -6.62 0.67 2.46
CA ASN A 13 -7.69 0.97 3.42
C ASN A 13 -7.40 2.15 4.38
N THR A 14 -6.33 2.88 4.13
CA THR A 14 -5.91 4.00 4.99
C THR A 14 -6.96 5.11 5.02
N ILE A 15 -7.47 5.51 3.84
CA ILE A 15 -8.50 6.56 3.76
C ILE A 15 -9.84 6.04 4.28
N ARG A 16 -10.16 4.78 3.98
CA ARG A 16 -11.35 4.11 4.51
C ARG A 16 -11.35 4.08 6.04
N THR A 17 -10.21 3.80 6.66
CA THR A 17 -10.04 3.88 8.10
C THR A 17 -10.14 5.33 8.58
N LEU A 18 -9.40 6.25 7.96
CA LEU A 18 -9.36 7.66 8.34
C LEU A 18 -10.75 8.29 8.44
N ARG A 19 -11.65 8.00 7.48
CA ARG A 19 -13.01 8.56 7.46
C ARG A 19 -13.86 8.22 8.68
N LYS A 20 -13.52 7.15 9.44
CA LYS A 20 -14.21 6.77 10.66
C LYS A 20 -13.82 7.65 11.86
N PHE A 21 -12.65 8.25 11.82
CA PHE A 21 -12.05 8.93 12.97
C PHE A 21 -11.93 10.44 12.83
N VAL A 22 -12.07 11.01 11.62
CA VAL A 22 -12.11 12.47 11.43
C VAL A 22 -13.33 13.09 12.15
N LYS A 23 -13.14 14.24 12.75
CA LYS A 23 -14.15 14.95 13.56
C LYS A 23 -14.58 16.30 12.98
N LYS A 24 -13.67 16.97 12.26
CA LYS A 24 -13.90 18.28 11.65
C LYS A 24 -14.25 18.16 10.16
N SER A 25 -14.00 16.98 9.59
CA SER A 25 -14.21 16.68 8.17
C SER A 25 -15.18 15.52 7.97
N GLU A 26 -15.73 15.43 6.76
CA GLU A 26 -16.51 14.30 6.27
C GLU A 26 -15.86 13.81 4.97
N ILE A 27 -15.38 12.56 4.94
CA ILE A 27 -14.69 12.00 3.80
C ILE A 27 -15.63 11.08 3.02
N SER A 28 -15.92 11.43 1.77
CA SER A 28 -16.57 10.56 0.79
C SER A 28 -15.52 9.92 -0.09
N LEU A 29 -15.39 8.60 -0.03
CA LEU A 29 -14.38 7.83 -0.76
C LEU A 29 -14.99 7.14 -1.99
N ILE A 30 -14.38 7.38 -3.15
CA ILE A 30 -14.63 6.61 -4.38
C ILE A 30 -13.36 5.85 -4.74
N ASN A 31 -13.48 4.51 -4.82
CA ASN A 31 -12.35 3.66 -5.12
C ASN A 31 -12.47 2.98 -6.49
N TYR A 32 -11.41 2.32 -6.90
CA TYR A 32 -11.37 1.56 -8.16
C TYR A 32 -12.20 0.29 -8.09
N PRO A 33 -12.65 -0.24 -9.25
CA PRO A 33 -13.31 -1.55 -9.31
C PRO A 33 -12.46 -2.65 -8.66
N ARG A 34 -13.13 -3.66 -8.10
CA ARG A 34 -12.50 -4.81 -7.42
C ARG A 34 -11.86 -5.78 -8.42
N ASP A 35 -10.89 -5.34 -9.18
CA ASP A 35 -10.10 -6.17 -10.06
C ASP A 35 -8.60 -5.88 -9.89
N GLY A 36 -7.75 -6.84 -10.09
CA GLY A 36 -6.31 -6.69 -9.93
C GLY A 36 -5.90 -6.24 -8.53
N SER A 37 -5.11 -5.17 -8.41
CA SER A 37 -4.58 -4.69 -7.12
C SER A 37 -5.64 -4.16 -6.14
N ALA A 38 -6.82 -3.79 -6.62
CA ALA A 38 -7.93 -3.34 -5.76
C ALA A 38 -8.59 -4.47 -4.94
N PHE A 39 -8.21 -5.70 -5.21
CA PHE A 39 -8.68 -6.90 -4.54
C PHE A 39 -8.42 -6.91 -3.02
N PHE A 40 -7.32 -6.32 -2.57
CA PHE A 40 -6.93 -6.28 -1.15
C PHE A 40 -7.59 -5.16 -0.36
N VAL A 41 -8.36 -4.31 -1.02
CA VAL A 41 -9.05 -3.21 -0.37
C VAL A 41 -10.44 -3.68 0.03
N ASN A 42 -10.79 -3.44 1.29
CA ASN A 42 -12.15 -3.66 1.76
C ASN A 42 -13.06 -2.61 1.11
N ALA A 43 -14.04 -3.03 0.33
CA ALA A 43 -14.85 -2.11 -0.48
C ALA A 43 -16.35 -2.23 -0.24
N ASP A 44 -16.77 -2.99 0.79
CA ASP A 44 -18.18 -3.27 1.02
C ASP A 44 -18.99 -2.03 1.41
N ASP A 45 -18.30 -1.02 1.96
CA ASP A 45 -18.85 0.25 2.42
C ASP A 45 -18.33 1.48 1.65
N VAL A 46 -17.77 1.27 0.46
CA VAL A 46 -17.14 2.31 -0.36
C VAL A 46 -17.76 2.36 -1.75
N GLU A 47 -18.05 3.56 -2.27
CA GLU A 47 -18.48 3.73 -3.65
C GLU A 47 -17.34 3.32 -4.62
N LEU A 48 -17.64 2.53 -5.64
CA LEU A 48 -16.68 2.11 -6.65
C LEU A 48 -16.94 2.77 -7.99
N PHE A 49 -15.88 3.15 -8.70
CA PHE A 49 -16.01 3.48 -10.11
C PHE A 49 -16.54 2.27 -10.88
N LYS A 50 -17.49 2.51 -11.77
CA LYS A 50 -18.05 1.45 -12.65
C LYS A 50 -17.05 0.96 -13.71
N THR A 51 -15.94 1.68 -13.91
CA THR A 51 -14.99 1.43 -14.99
C THR A 51 -13.61 1.95 -14.65
N ARG A 52 -12.57 1.37 -15.26
CA ARG A 52 -11.19 1.88 -15.21
C ARG A 52 -10.89 2.94 -16.29
N LYS A 53 -11.84 3.27 -17.16
CA LYS A 53 -11.63 4.30 -18.18
C LYS A 53 -11.59 5.68 -17.55
N VAL A 54 -10.43 6.30 -17.57
CA VAL A 54 -10.19 7.62 -16.93
C VAL A 54 -11.21 8.67 -17.37
N LYS A 55 -11.61 8.69 -18.65
CA LYS A 55 -12.62 9.64 -19.14
C LYS A 55 -13.96 9.50 -18.40
N GLU A 56 -14.41 8.29 -18.14
CA GLU A 56 -15.67 8.01 -17.42
C GLU A 56 -15.52 8.32 -15.92
N GLN A 57 -14.35 8.03 -15.35
CA GLN A 57 -14.04 8.41 -13.98
C GLN A 57 -14.05 9.94 -13.78
N VAL A 58 -13.39 10.67 -14.68
CA VAL A 58 -13.41 12.15 -14.67
C VAL A 58 -14.82 12.69 -14.85
N LYS A 59 -15.66 12.06 -15.71
CA LYS A 59 -17.08 12.44 -15.86
C LYS A 59 -17.83 12.29 -14.55
N LYS A 60 -17.71 11.14 -13.86
CA LYS A 60 -18.33 10.89 -12.54
C LYS A 60 -17.88 11.94 -11.52
N ILE A 61 -16.58 12.23 -11.44
CA ILE A 61 -16.06 13.25 -10.53
C ILE A 61 -16.64 14.63 -10.83
N ASN A 62 -16.74 15.01 -12.10
CA ASN A 62 -17.33 16.30 -12.48
C ASN A 62 -18.82 16.44 -12.14
N GLU A 63 -19.54 15.32 -12.01
CA GLU A 63 -20.96 15.31 -11.61
C GLU A 63 -21.17 15.59 -10.12
N ILE A 64 -20.17 15.28 -9.29
CA ILE A 64 -20.32 15.34 -7.81
C ILE A 64 -19.39 16.35 -7.13
N LYS A 65 -18.36 16.84 -7.79
CA LYS A 65 -17.28 17.62 -7.15
C LYS A 65 -17.75 18.88 -6.43
N ASP A 66 -18.87 19.46 -6.85
CA ASP A 66 -19.37 20.72 -6.29
C ASP A 66 -19.97 20.58 -4.89
N ASP A 67 -20.18 19.35 -4.43
CA ASP A 67 -20.63 19.03 -3.09
C ASP A 67 -19.46 19.01 -2.07
N PHE A 68 -18.22 19.23 -2.51
CA PHE A 68 -17.00 19.08 -1.70
C PHE A 68 -16.16 20.37 -1.66
N ASP A 69 -15.31 20.46 -0.63
CA ASP A 69 -14.42 21.61 -0.40
C ASP A 69 -13.00 21.35 -0.91
N ILE A 70 -12.52 20.11 -0.82
CA ILE A 70 -11.16 19.69 -1.20
C ILE A 70 -11.15 18.25 -1.70
N CYS A 71 -10.11 17.89 -2.47
CA CYS A 71 -9.89 16.51 -2.90
C CYS A 71 -8.63 15.92 -2.25
N LEU A 72 -8.73 14.65 -1.80
CA LEU A 72 -7.61 13.82 -1.38
C LEU A 72 -7.41 12.69 -2.40
N THR A 73 -6.18 12.42 -2.81
CA THR A 73 -5.91 11.33 -3.76
C THR A 73 -4.79 10.41 -3.27
N THR A 74 -4.95 9.10 -3.52
CA THR A 74 -3.84 8.14 -3.51
C THR A 74 -3.75 7.50 -4.89
N ALA A 75 -2.58 7.59 -5.54
CA ALA A 75 -2.33 7.07 -6.90
C ALA A 75 -3.37 7.53 -7.97
N SER A 76 -4.08 8.64 -7.72
CA SER A 76 -5.22 9.11 -8.52
C SER A 76 -5.12 10.57 -8.96
N GLU A 77 -3.97 11.21 -8.76
CA GLU A 77 -3.74 12.64 -9.04
C GLU A 77 -4.09 13.03 -10.48
N ARG A 78 -3.95 12.11 -11.45
CA ARG A 78 -4.35 12.33 -12.84
C ARG A 78 -5.85 12.58 -13.01
N ILE A 79 -6.71 11.92 -12.21
CA ILE A 79 -8.16 12.11 -12.26
C ILE A 79 -8.50 13.48 -11.68
N ALA A 80 -7.95 13.82 -10.51
CA ALA A 80 -8.14 15.12 -9.87
C ALA A 80 -7.65 16.27 -10.78
N TYR A 81 -6.49 16.09 -11.42
CA TYR A 81 -5.93 17.07 -12.37
C TYR A 81 -6.82 17.29 -13.59
N LEU A 82 -7.37 16.21 -14.18
CA LEU A 82 -8.26 16.29 -15.33
C LEU A 82 -9.64 16.86 -14.97
N ALA A 83 -10.12 16.61 -13.75
CA ALA A 83 -11.36 17.17 -13.24
C ALA A 83 -11.22 18.63 -12.77
N ASP A 84 -10.02 19.24 -12.88
CA ASP A 84 -9.70 20.60 -12.48
C ASP A 84 -9.94 20.87 -10.98
N LEU A 85 -9.47 19.96 -10.13
CA LEU A 85 -9.60 20.06 -8.69
C LEU A 85 -8.38 20.68 -8.01
N ASN A 86 -8.59 21.27 -6.82
CA ASN A 86 -7.56 21.45 -5.81
C ASN A 86 -7.46 20.14 -5.02
N TYR A 87 -6.28 19.55 -4.96
CA TYR A 87 -6.10 18.22 -4.38
C TYR A 87 -4.81 18.08 -3.59
N ILE A 88 -4.90 17.24 -2.57
CA ILE A 88 -3.79 16.71 -1.78
C ILE A 88 -3.43 15.34 -2.38
N VAL A 89 -2.14 15.03 -2.51
CA VAL A 89 -1.66 13.71 -2.89
C VAL A 89 -1.04 13.05 -1.67
N TYR A 90 -1.53 11.88 -1.30
CA TYR A 90 -0.95 11.05 -0.25
C TYR A 90 -0.27 9.83 -0.85
N TYR A 91 1.01 9.68 -0.58
CA TYR A 91 1.86 8.63 -1.12
C TYR A 91 1.98 7.47 -0.12
N LEU A 92 1.40 6.33 -0.46
CA LEU A 92 1.33 5.14 0.39
C LEU A 92 2.36 4.06 0.04
N GLY A 93 3.23 4.29 -0.97
CA GLY A 93 4.21 3.28 -1.37
C GLY A 93 4.92 3.63 -2.67
N ARG A 94 4.80 2.76 -3.68
CA ARG A 94 5.46 2.91 -4.99
C ARG A 94 4.91 4.03 -5.88
N ASP A 95 3.97 4.79 -5.40
CA ASP A 95 3.30 5.87 -6.15
C ASP A 95 4.29 6.96 -6.60
N ILE A 96 5.37 7.15 -5.84
CA ILE A 96 6.47 8.07 -6.19
C ILE A 96 7.41 7.47 -7.26
N ASP A 97 7.40 6.17 -7.42
CA ASP A 97 8.13 5.48 -8.48
C ASP A 97 7.48 5.65 -9.85
N VAL A 98 6.46 6.49 -9.93
CA VAL A 98 5.87 6.90 -11.20
C VAL A 98 7.00 7.33 -12.14
N PRO A 99 6.94 6.96 -13.41
CA PRO A 99 8.01 7.12 -14.39
C PRO A 99 8.67 8.48 -14.48
N MET A 100 8.06 9.57 -13.99
CA MET A 100 8.70 10.87 -13.93
C MET A 100 9.88 10.95 -12.94
N PHE A 101 9.87 10.11 -11.88
CA PHE A 101 10.93 10.05 -10.87
C PHE A 101 11.95 8.93 -11.12
N LYS A 102 11.71 8.07 -12.07
CA LYS A 102 12.42 6.84 -12.31
C LYS A 102 13.92 6.97 -12.55
N LYS A 103 14.38 8.06 -13.14
CA LYS A 103 15.82 8.29 -13.39
C LYS A 103 16.66 8.39 -12.10
N ASN A 104 16.02 8.59 -10.96
CA ASN A 104 16.66 8.82 -9.67
C ASN A 104 16.38 7.72 -8.64
N SER A 105 15.65 6.67 -9.01
CA SER A 105 15.44 5.52 -8.14
C SER A 105 16.67 4.62 -8.20
N THR A 106 17.37 4.49 -7.09
CA THR A 106 18.54 3.64 -6.89
C THR A 106 18.20 2.33 -6.18
N GLU A 107 16.91 2.06 -5.98
CA GLU A 107 16.47 0.87 -5.24
C GLU A 107 16.62 -0.38 -6.12
N GLU A 108 17.47 -1.31 -5.69
CA GLU A 108 17.81 -2.54 -6.43
C GLU A 108 16.63 -3.48 -6.70
N TRP A 109 15.56 -3.35 -5.91
CA TRP A 109 14.34 -4.16 -6.06
C TRP A 109 13.40 -3.69 -7.19
N GLN A 110 13.68 -2.53 -7.77
CA GLN A 110 12.97 -2.04 -8.96
C GLN A 110 13.48 -2.75 -10.21
N THR A 111 13.18 -4.02 -10.32
CA THR A 111 13.69 -4.89 -11.39
C THR A 111 13.12 -4.58 -12.76
N GLU A 112 12.04 -3.79 -12.85
CA GLU A 112 11.49 -3.45 -14.15
C GLU A 112 11.36 -1.96 -14.41
N PRO A 113 11.68 -1.56 -15.66
CA PRO A 113 11.25 -0.28 -16.15
C PRO A 113 9.72 -0.29 -16.26
N LEU A 114 9.02 0.11 -15.19
CA LEU A 114 7.63 0.53 -15.31
C LEU A 114 7.60 1.49 -16.51
N HIS A 115 7.02 1.05 -17.61
CA HIS A 115 6.86 1.71 -18.90
C HIS A 115 7.74 2.94 -19.19
N LYS A 116 8.55 2.88 -20.22
CA LYS A 116 9.21 4.10 -20.76
C LYS A 116 8.10 5.02 -21.24
N LEU A 117 7.67 5.96 -20.39
CA LEU A 117 6.68 6.94 -20.78
C LEU A 117 7.21 7.75 -21.97
N ASN A 118 6.35 7.99 -22.95
CA ASN A 118 6.64 8.93 -24.01
C ASN A 118 6.63 10.38 -23.47
N PHE A 119 7.07 11.32 -24.29
CA PHE A 119 7.16 12.73 -23.92
C PHE A 119 5.83 13.30 -23.41
N PHE A 120 4.71 12.97 -24.07
CA PHE A 120 3.39 13.49 -23.70
C PHE A 120 2.89 12.91 -22.37
N GLU A 121 3.11 11.63 -22.13
CA GLU A 121 2.79 10.98 -20.86
C GLU A 121 3.59 11.59 -19.71
N ARG A 122 4.91 11.73 -19.88
CA ARG A 122 5.77 12.36 -18.87
C ARG A 122 5.31 13.78 -18.56
N ARG A 123 5.02 14.59 -19.59
CA ARG A 123 4.55 15.95 -19.41
C ARG A 123 3.19 16.00 -18.70
N PHE A 124 2.28 15.08 -19.02
CA PHE A 124 0.99 14.98 -18.38
C PHE A 124 1.12 14.67 -16.89
N TYR A 125 1.84 13.60 -16.52
CA TYR A 125 2.08 13.23 -15.14
C TYR A 125 2.83 14.33 -14.37
N TRP A 126 3.80 14.94 -15.00
CA TRP A 126 4.53 16.08 -14.40
C TRP A 126 3.62 17.27 -14.12
N ASN A 127 2.70 17.57 -15.00
CA ASN A 127 1.72 18.62 -14.78
C ASN A 127 0.72 18.24 -13.68
N ALA A 128 0.25 17.01 -13.63
CA ALA A 128 -0.59 16.52 -12.54
C ALA A 128 0.14 16.68 -11.20
N PHE A 129 1.38 16.20 -11.10
CA PHE A 129 2.22 16.39 -9.92
C PHE A 129 2.36 17.86 -9.51
N LYS A 130 2.79 18.73 -10.39
CA LYS A 130 2.98 20.17 -10.09
C LYS A 130 1.72 20.91 -9.68
N ASN A 131 0.56 20.39 -10.04
CA ASN A 131 -0.71 21.05 -9.78
C ASN A 131 -1.35 20.60 -8.45
N ALA A 132 -0.77 19.66 -7.71
CA ALA A 132 -1.21 19.35 -6.37
C ALA A 132 -1.03 20.54 -5.43
N ALA A 133 -2.00 20.74 -4.54
CA ALA A 133 -1.94 21.76 -3.49
C ALA A 133 -0.88 21.39 -2.44
N VAL A 134 -0.86 20.13 -2.05
CA VAL A 134 0.06 19.56 -1.06
C VAL A 134 0.39 18.11 -1.44
N HIS A 135 1.61 17.71 -1.13
CA HIS A 135 2.08 16.33 -1.21
C HIS A 135 2.43 15.82 0.19
N VAL A 136 1.82 14.73 0.62
CA VAL A 136 2.09 14.09 1.90
C VAL A 136 2.80 12.77 1.66
N ALA A 137 3.95 12.56 2.28
CA ALA A 137 4.77 11.38 2.06
C ALA A 137 5.63 11.03 3.29
N GLY A 138 5.85 9.75 3.53
CA GLY A 138 6.83 9.28 4.50
C GLY A 138 8.27 9.61 4.09
N LYS A 139 9.21 9.50 5.02
CA LYS A 139 10.60 10.00 4.91
C LYS A 139 11.30 9.62 3.61
N TRP A 140 11.32 8.35 3.25
CA TRP A 140 12.07 7.90 2.08
C TRP A 140 11.44 8.38 0.75
N GLN A 141 10.12 8.45 0.70
CA GLN A 141 9.38 8.99 -0.43
C GLN A 141 9.56 10.50 -0.50
N PHE A 142 9.56 11.18 0.66
CA PHE A 142 9.75 12.61 0.76
C PHE A 142 11.14 13.05 0.28
N GLU A 143 12.18 12.27 0.49
CA GLU A 143 13.53 12.56 -0.02
C GLU A 143 13.59 12.64 -1.55
N HIS A 144 12.76 11.83 -2.25
CA HIS A 144 12.60 11.95 -3.70
C HIS A 144 11.73 13.15 -4.09
N LEU A 145 10.62 13.31 -3.39
CA LEU A 145 9.60 14.32 -3.65
C LEU A 145 10.15 15.74 -3.45
N SER A 146 10.89 16.01 -2.40
CA SER A 146 11.44 17.32 -2.03
C SER A 146 12.38 17.92 -3.08
N LYS A 147 12.95 17.07 -3.95
CA LYS A 147 13.76 17.53 -5.10
C LYS A 147 12.94 18.26 -6.17
N TYR A 148 11.63 18.07 -6.18
CA TYR A 148 10.75 18.51 -7.26
C TYR A 148 9.64 19.47 -6.81
N THR A 149 9.32 19.50 -5.51
CA THR A 149 8.31 20.41 -4.95
C THR A 149 8.70 20.94 -3.59
N LYS A 150 8.25 22.16 -3.29
CA LYS A 150 8.34 22.76 -1.96
C LYS A 150 7.05 22.58 -1.15
N ASN A 151 6.00 22.05 -1.77
CA ASN A 151 4.68 21.84 -1.14
C ASN A 151 4.57 20.43 -0.56
N GLY A 152 5.69 19.82 -0.15
CA GLY A 152 5.74 18.51 0.44
C GLY A 152 5.72 18.57 1.98
N ILE A 153 5.04 17.61 2.60
CA ILE A 153 5.03 17.37 4.05
C ILE A 153 5.63 15.99 4.29
N ASN A 154 6.66 15.95 5.13
CA ASN A 154 7.31 14.71 5.53
C ASN A 154 6.65 14.15 6.78
N THR A 155 5.74 13.21 6.60
CA THR A 155 5.09 12.55 7.73
C THR A 155 4.50 11.21 7.32
N THR A 156 4.35 10.31 8.29
CA THR A 156 3.60 9.06 8.17
C THR A 156 2.34 9.20 9.01
N ARG A 157 1.18 9.12 8.37
CA ARG A 157 -0.14 9.28 9.02
C ARG A 157 -1.12 8.22 8.54
N ASP A 158 -0.66 6.97 8.58
CA ASP A 158 -1.45 5.80 8.25
C ASP A 158 -2.24 5.37 9.50
N ALA A 159 -3.55 5.32 9.38
CA ALA A 159 -4.42 4.87 10.46
C ALA A 159 -4.68 3.38 10.35
N ILE A 160 -4.61 2.66 11.46
CA ILE A 160 -5.04 1.26 11.56
C ILE A 160 -6.38 1.19 12.30
N ASP A 161 -7.32 0.45 11.74
CA ASP A 161 -8.67 0.31 12.30
C ASP A 161 -8.67 -0.67 13.48
N PRO A 162 -8.88 -0.21 14.73
CA PRO A 162 -8.89 -1.10 15.89
C PRO A 162 -10.12 -2.01 15.95
N ASP A 163 -11.18 -1.75 15.20
CA ASP A 163 -12.32 -2.65 15.10
C ASP A 163 -12.00 -3.85 14.19
N GLU A 164 -11.17 -3.63 13.16
CA GLU A 164 -10.76 -4.67 12.23
C GLU A 164 -9.52 -5.45 12.70
N PHE A 165 -8.66 -4.83 13.53
CA PHE A 165 -7.41 -5.40 14.02
C PHE A 165 -7.30 -5.20 15.54
N ASN A 166 -7.66 -6.24 16.30
CA ASN A 166 -7.53 -6.25 17.75
C ASN A 166 -7.38 -7.70 18.28
N PRO A 167 -6.89 -7.90 19.51
CA PRO A 167 -6.59 -9.22 20.06
C PRO A 167 -7.82 -10.05 20.40
N ASN A 168 -9.03 -9.45 20.39
CA ASN A 168 -10.28 -10.15 20.72
C ASN A 168 -10.90 -10.85 19.50
N ILE A 169 -10.32 -10.70 18.32
CA ILE A 169 -10.81 -11.35 17.11
C ILE A 169 -10.61 -12.87 17.23
N LYS A 170 -11.72 -13.62 17.04
CA LYS A 170 -11.71 -15.08 17.12
C LYS A 170 -10.73 -15.66 16.09
N PRO A 171 -9.70 -16.42 16.49
CA PRO A 171 -8.76 -17.04 15.55
C PRO A 171 -9.44 -18.05 14.63
N ILE A 172 -8.73 -18.46 13.57
CA ILE A 172 -9.17 -19.57 12.72
C ILE A 172 -9.22 -20.88 13.50
N GLU A 173 -10.12 -21.77 13.09
CA GLU A 173 -10.24 -23.11 13.68
C GLU A 173 -9.24 -24.06 13.01
N ARG A 174 -8.03 -24.10 13.53
CA ARG A 174 -6.96 -24.99 13.07
C ARG A 174 -6.19 -25.52 14.28
N LYS A 175 -5.86 -26.82 14.29
CA LYS A 175 -5.02 -27.41 15.32
C LYS A 175 -3.57 -26.99 15.11
N LYS A 176 -2.97 -26.37 16.12
CA LYS A 176 -1.53 -26.12 16.18
C LYS A 176 -0.80 -27.39 16.65
N THR A 177 0.25 -27.77 15.95
CA THR A 177 1.12 -28.88 16.36
C THR A 177 2.55 -28.43 16.60
N LYS A 178 2.88 -27.22 16.15
CA LYS A 178 4.20 -26.58 16.24
C LYS A 178 4.03 -25.09 16.43
N PHE A 179 5.14 -24.39 16.75
CA PHE A 179 5.19 -22.96 16.66
C PHE A 179 4.82 -22.52 15.23
N THR A 180 3.83 -21.66 15.09
CA THR A 180 3.24 -21.34 13.81
C THR A 180 3.44 -19.87 13.47
N PHE A 181 4.23 -19.61 12.44
CA PHE A 181 4.27 -18.28 11.80
C PHE A 181 3.16 -18.14 10.76
N PHE A 182 2.75 -16.91 10.53
CA PHE A 182 1.90 -16.54 9.40
C PHE A 182 2.60 -15.50 8.53
N SER A 183 2.58 -15.68 7.20
CA SER A 183 3.13 -14.73 6.24
C SER A 183 2.12 -14.49 5.11
N PRO A 184 1.32 -13.41 5.17
CA PRO A 184 0.34 -13.08 4.14
C PRO A 184 0.94 -12.34 2.95
N MET A 185 2.26 -12.18 2.93
CA MET A 185 2.95 -11.40 1.90
C MET A 185 2.84 -12.07 0.54
N ARG A 186 2.69 -11.26 -0.51
CA ARG A 186 2.88 -11.76 -1.87
C ARG A 186 4.30 -12.31 -2.03
N MET A 187 4.42 -13.53 -2.51
CA MET A 187 5.71 -14.18 -2.70
C MET A 187 6.40 -13.60 -3.93
N GLU A 188 7.29 -12.67 -3.69
CA GLU A 188 8.08 -11.95 -4.69
C GLU A 188 9.41 -11.47 -4.10
N LYS A 189 10.36 -11.11 -4.98
CA LYS A 189 11.67 -10.59 -4.57
C LYS A 189 11.57 -9.34 -3.69
N ALA A 190 10.67 -8.41 -4.04
CA ALA A 190 10.46 -7.18 -3.28
C ALA A 190 9.92 -7.39 -1.85
N LYS A 191 9.49 -8.61 -1.52
CA LYS A 191 9.05 -9.00 -0.17
C LYS A 191 10.09 -9.83 0.57
N GLY A 192 11.19 -10.22 -0.11
CA GLY A 192 12.27 -11.01 0.48
C GLY A 192 11.92 -12.47 0.68
N THR A 193 11.09 -13.05 -0.20
CA THR A 193 10.69 -14.45 -0.07
C THR A 193 11.85 -15.39 -0.27
N ASP A 194 12.78 -15.08 -1.16
CA ASP A 194 14.03 -15.81 -1.36
C ASP A 194 14.93 -15.72 -0.10
N LEU A 195 15.02 -14.56 0.51
CA LEU A 195 15.77 -14.39 1.76
C LEU A 195 15.16 -15.23 2.91
N LEU A 196 13.83 -15.30 2.97
CA LEU A 196 13.14 -16.15 3.93
C LEU A 196 13.46 -17.63 3.69
N TRP A 197 13.41 -18.12 2.43
CA TRP A 197 13.74 -19.51 2.09
C TRP A 197 15.19 -19.85 2.50
N GLU A 198 16.13 -18.94 2.24
CA GLU A 198 17.52 -19.13 2.65
C GLU A 198 17.68 -19.08 4.18
N ALA A 199 16.97 -18.21 4.86
CA ALA A 199 16.99 -18.12 6.31
C ALA A 199 16.46 -19.39 6.99
N ILE A 200 15.34 -19.94 6.50
CA ILE A 200 14.74 -21.18 7.04
C ILE A 200 15.75 -22.33 7.03
N LYS A 201 16.57 -22.46 5.95
CA LYS A 201 17.63 -23.49 5.86
C LYS A 201 18.72 -23.33 6.93
N LEU A 202 18.84 -22.16 7.56
CA LEU A 202 19.80 -21.86 8.61
C LEU A 202 19.20 -21.92 10.02
N CYS A 203 17.88 -21.98 10.14
CA CYS A 203 17.18 -22.10 11.41
C CYS A 203 17.43 -23.45 12.09
N LYS A 204 17.39 -23.46 13.41
CA LYS A 204 17.60 -24.65 14.25
C LYS A 204 16.33 -25.09 14.96
N SER A 205 15.39 -24.16 15.12
CA SER A 205 14.12 -24.39 15.82
C SER A 205 13.12 -25.16 14.96
N ASP A 206 12.15 -25.81 15.59
CA ASP A 206 11.05 -26.51 14.91
C ASP A 206 9.81 -25.62 14.84
N PHE A 207 9.35 -25.30 13.63
CA PHE A 207 8.20 -24.45 13.36
C PHE A 207 7.53 -24.76 12.02
N GLU A 208 6.38 -24.16 11.79
CA GLU A 208 5.75 -24.08 10.46
C GLU A 208 5.45 -22.62 10.11
N ILE A 209 5.38 -22.32 8.80
CA ILE A 209 4.98 -21.00 8.29
C ILE A 209 3.79 -21.17 7.34
N LEU A 210 2.66 -20.58 7.69
CA LEU A 210 1.50 -20.49 6.81
C LEU A 210 1.72 -19.33 5.84
N CYS A 211 2.01 -19.65 4.59
CA CYS A 211 2.19 -18.64 3.53
C CYS A 211 0.97 -18.64 2.61
N VAL A 212 0.45 -17.46 2.31
CA VAL A 212 -0.62 -17.30 1.32
C VAL A 212 -0.08 -17.64 -0.07
N ASN A 213 -0.77 -18.53 -0.79
CA ASN A 213 -0.40 -18.95 -2.15
C ASN A 213 -0.67 -17.83 -3.17
N TRP A 214 0.12 -16.77 -3.07
CA TRP A 214 0.00 -15.58 -3.90
C TRP A 214 1.35 -15.16 -4.45
N PHE A 215 1.52 -15.26 -5.77
CA PHE A 215 2.76 -14.94 -6.47
C PHE A 215 2.57 -13.74 -7.40
N GLY A 216 3.66 -12.97 -7.65
CA GLY A 216 3.73 -12.07 -8.79
C GLY A 216 3.91 -12.89 -10.07
N GLU A 217 3.07 -12.64 -11.09
CA GLU A 217 3.10 -13.39 -12.36
C GLU A 217 2.97 -12.50 -13.59
N THR A 218 3.22 -11.20 -13.41
CA THR A 218 2.99 -10.22 -14.48
C THR A 218 4.10 -10.20 -15.52
N THR A 219 5.32 -10.57 -15.13
CA THR A 219 6.49 -10.57 -16.00
C THR A 219 7.11 -11.96 -16.14
N GLU A 220 7.93 -12.15 -17.15
CA GLU A 220 8.67 -13.41 -17.33
C GLU A 220 9.67 -13.66 -16.18
N GLU A 221 10.26 -12.60 -15.64
CA GLU A 221 11.18 -12.68 -14.50
C GLU A 221 10.43 -13.08 -13.22
N GLU A 222 9.24 -12.52 -12.98
CA GLU A 222 8.38 -12.95 -11.87
C GLU A 222 7.96 -14.42 -11.99
N ARG A 223 7.63 -14.89 -13.20
CA ARG A 223 7.30 -16.30 -13.43
C ARG A 223 8.49 -17.24 -13.17
N LYS A 224 9.69 -16.86 -13.62
CA LYS A 224 10.92 -17.62 -13.31
C LYS A 224 11.22 -17.63 -11.81
N PHE A 225 11.04 -16.49 -11.16
CA PHE A 225 11.22 -16.37 -9.71
C PHE A 225 10.20 -17.24 -8.95
N LYS A 226 8.92 -17.23 -9.36
CA LYS A 226 7.90 -18.14 -8.83
C LYS A 226 8.31 -19.59 -8.95
N GLN A 227 8.75 -20.03 -10.14
CA GLN A 227 9.16 -21.41 -10.34
C GLN A 227 10.32 -21.79 -9.40
N LYS A 228 11.33 -20.93 -9.29
CA LYS A 228 12.44 -21.13 -8.34
C LYS A 228 11.92 -21.27 -6.90
N LEU A 229 11.02 -20.41 -6.44
CA LEU A 229 10.46 -20.48 -5.10
C LEU A 229 9.69 -21.77 -4.84
N ILE A 230 8.99 -22.30 -5.84
CA ILE A 230 8.25 -23.56 -5.75
C ILE A 230 9.23 -24.74 -5.66
N ASP A 231 10.25 -24.75 -6.53
CA ASP A 231 11.24 -25.84 -6.60
C ASP A 231 12.11 -25.92 -5.33
N GLU A 232 12.42 -24.74 -4.74
CA GLU A 232 13.28 -24.63 -3.56
C GLU A 232 12.50 -24.51 -2.24
N LYS A 233 11.17 -24.70 -2.26
CA LYS A 233 10.29 -24.48 -1.12
C LYS A 233 10.68 -25.34 0.10
N PRO A 234 11.04 -24.72 1.26
CA PRO A 234 11.33 -25.45 2.49
C PRO A 234 10.11 -26.26 2.98
N PRO A 235 10.32 -27.42 3.66
CA PRO A 235 9.23 -28.25 4.17
C PRO A 235 8.40 -27.55 5.26
N GLU A 236 8.94 -26.57 5.96
CA GLU A 236 8.29 -25.73 6.96
C GLU A 236 7.17 -24.87 6.34
N ILE A 237 7.26 -24.54 5.06
CA ILE A 237 6.28 -23.71 4.35
C ILE A 237 5.04 -24.51 4.01
N LYS A 238 3.89 -24.06 4.54
CA LYS A 238 2.56 -24.56 4.23
C LYS A 238 1.81 -23.50 3.44
N LEU A 239 1.62 -23.77 2.14
CA LEU A 239 0.83 -22.88 1.28
C LEU A 239 -0.66 -22.99 1.63
N ILE A 240 -1.31 -21.87 1.85
CA ILE A 240 -2.75 -21.77 2.12
C ILE A 240 -3.42 -20.91 1.03
N PRO A 241 -4.71 -21.08 0.76
CA PRO A 241 -5.44 -20.27 -0.20
C PRO A 241 -5.32 -18.76 0.07
N ILE A 242 -5.61 -17.95 -0.94
CA ILE A 242 -5.70 -16.49 -0.79
C ILE A 242 -6.83 -16.16 0.19
N ILE A 243 -6.55 -15.27 1.14
CA ILE A 243 -7.45 -14.90 2.24
C ILE A 243 -8.07 -13.54 1.91
N LYS A 244 -9.38 -13.40 2.17
CA LYS A 244 -10.05 -12.09 2.11
C LYS A 244 -9.47 -11.15 3.16
N LYS A 245 -9.37 -9.86 2.82
CA LYS A 245 -8.86 -8.84 3.77
C LYS A 245 -9.65 -8.83 5.08
N SER A 246 -10.96 -9.02 5.02
CA SER A 246 -11.84 -9.08 6.20
C SER A 246 -11.60 -10.28 7.13
N GLU A 247 -10.88 -11.30 6.69
CA GLU A 247 -10.59 -12.51 7.49
C GLU A 247 -9.14 -12.58 7.97
N ILE A 248 -8.27 -11.71 7.47
CA ILE A 248 -6.83 -11.81 7.72
C ILE A 248 -6.48 -11.67 9.20
N ALA A 249 -7.23 -10.87 9.95
CA ALA A 249 -7.03 -10.65 11.38
C ALA A 249 -7.17 -11.95 12.19
N ARG A 250 -8.02 -12.87 11.76
CA ARG A 250 -8.19 -14.20 12.37
C ARG A 250 -6.94 -15.08 12.24
N TYR A 251 -6.16 -14.87 11.19
CA TYR A 251 -4.87 -15.55 10.99
C TYR A 251 -3.79 -14.91 11.83
N TYR A 252 -3.82 -13.57 11.98
CA TYR A 252 -2.90 -12.88 12.88
C TYR A 252 -3.10 -13.36 14.33
N THR A 253 -4.34 -13.37 14.84
CA THR A 253 -4.64 -13.84 16.20
C THR A 253 -4.39 -15.35 16.39
N PHE A 254 -4.37 -16.15 15.31
CA PHE A 254 -4.02 -17.56 15.36
C PHE A 254 -2.51 -17.79 15.46
N ALA A 255 -1.69 -17.02 14.75
CA ALA A 255 -0.25 -17.23 14.68
C ALA A 255 0.45 -16.93 16.01
N ASP A 256 1.62 -17.53 16.24
CA ASP A 256 2.48 -17.21 17.38
C ASP A 256 3.36 -15.99 17.09
N ALA A 257 3.68 -15.77 15.81
CA ALA A 257 4.29 -14.57 15.27
C ALA A 257 3.99 -14.42 13.77
N VAL A 258 4.18 -13.23 13.23
CA VAL A 258 3.96 -12.92 11.80
C VAL A 258 5.29 -12.58 11.14
N ILE A 259 5.49 -13.07 9.90
CA ILE A 259 6.63 -12.67 9.06
C ILE A 259 6.10 -11.74 7.97
N ALA A 260 6.51 -10.47 8.05
CA ALA A 260 6.18 -9.43 7.09
C ALA A 260 7.32 -9.25 6.06
N ASN A 261 7.51 -8.03 5.52
CA ASN A 261 8.53 -7.76 4.49
C ASN A 261 9.95 -7.86 5.06
N LEU A 262 10.79 -8.66 4.39
CA LEU A 262 12.18 -8.87 4.78
C LEU A 262 13.20 -8.18 3.85
N PHE A 263 12.73 -7.39 2.86
CA PHE A 263 13.64 -6.82 1.85
C PHE A 263 13.59 -5.29 1.77
N ILE A 264 12.41 -4.68 1.68
CA ILE A 264 12.29 -3.22 1.41
C ILE A 264 12.78 -2.37 2.59
N GLY A 265 12.58 -2.84 3.81
CA GLY A 265 13.06 -2.14 5.01
C GLY A 265 12.22 -0.91 5.39
N THR A 266 10.94 -0.89 5.03
CA THR A 266 9.94 0.11 5.45
C THR A 266 8.87 -0.54 6.28
N HIS A 267 8.11 0.25 7.05
CA HIS A 267 6.96 -0.25 7.77
C HIS A 267 5.86 -0.63 6.78
N GLU A 268 5.32 -1.81 6.96
CA GLU A 268 4.21 -2.30 6.14
C GLU A 268 3.01 -2.67 7.00
N SER A 269 1.83 -2.55 6.44
CA SER A 269 0.56 -2.79 7.13
C SER A 269 0.49 -4.18 7.78
N VAL A 270 1.09 -5.21 7.16
CA VAL A 270 1.10 -6.57 7.69
C VAL A 270 1.71 -6.65 9.10
N GLY A 271 2.88 -6.04 9.31
CA GLY A 271 3.51 -6.02 10.64
C GLY A 271 2.69 -5.22 11.65
N ILE A 272 2.17 -4.07 11.23
CA ILE A 272 1.39 -3.19 12.09
C ILE A 272 0.05 -3.84 12.48
N GLU A 273 -0.66 -4.40 11.50
CA GLU A 273 -1.94 -5.10 11.71
C GLU A 273 -1.81 -6.31 12.64
N SER A 274 -0.71 -7.09 12.50
CA SER A 274 -0.47 -8.25 13.37
C SER A 274 -0.23 -7.84 14.81
N VAL A 275 0.54 -6.79 15.03
CA VAL A 275 0.80 -6.25 16.37
C VAL A 275 -0.47 -5.73 17.02
N MET A 276 -1.35 -5.07 16.27
CA MET A 276 -2.68 -4.67 16.76
C MET A 276 -3.55 -5.88 17.11
N CYS A 277 -3.36 -7.02 16.46
CA CYS A 277 -4.05 -8.28 16.80
C CYS A 277 -3.41 -9.04 17.98
N GLY A 278 -2.40 -8.50 18.64
CA GLY A 278 -1.72 -9.13 19.77
C GLY A 278 -0.58 -10.08 19.38
N THR A 279 -0.12 -10.04 18.15
CA THR A 279 0.87 -10.98 17.59
C THR A 279 2.13 -10.26 17.13
N PRO A 280 3.32 -10.56 17.66
CA PRO A 280 4.57 -9.90 17.29
C PRO A 280 4.93 -10.15 15.83
N ALA A 281 5.65 -9.22 15.20
CA ALA A 281 6.02 -9.29 13.81
C ALA A 281 7.54 -9.29 13.58
N ILE A 282 7.99 -10.19 12.71
CA ILE A 282 9.35 -10.14 12.15
C ILE A 282 9.28 -9.36 10.85
N GLN A 283 9.87 -8.16 10.84
CA GLN A 283 9.89 -7.27 9.69
C GLN A 283 11.23 -6.56 9.61
N TYR A 284 11.91 -6.68 8.47
CA TYR A 284 13.16 -5.94 8.26
C TYR A 284 12.92 -4.45 8.22
N ILE A 285 13.69 -3.69 9.00
CA ILE A 285 13.69 -2.23 8.98
C ILE A 285 15.07 -1.70 8.65
N ASP A 286 15.18 -0.99 7.54
CA ASP A 286 16.36 -0.20 7.20
C ASP A 286 16.38 1.06 8.07
N ARG A 287 17.31 1.12 9.02
CA ARG A 287 17.45 2.25 9.96
C ARG A 287 17.69 3.62 9.30
N ARG A 288 18.02 3.64 8.01
CA ARG A 288 18.12 4.87 7.22
C ARG A 288 16.76 5.40 6.82
N LYS A 289 15.73 4.53 6.75
CA LYS A 289 14.35 4.86 6.40
C LYS A 289 13.55 5.18 7.68
N LYS A 290 13.78 6.38 8.20
CA LYS A 290 13.24 6.83 9.47
C LYS A 290 11.76 7.19 9.36
N ILE A 291 11.01 7.00 10.45
CA ILE A 291 9.70 7.62 10.61
C ILE A 291 9.88 9.01 11.20
N ILE A 292 9.19 9.97 10.60
CA ILE A 292 9.11 11.34 11.12
C ILE A 292 7.67 11.65 11.44
N ILE A 293 7.43 12.08 12.68
CA ILE A 293 6.13 12.54 13.17
C ILE A 293 6.36 13.86 13.91
N ASP A 294 5.69 14.92 13.46
CA ASP A 294 5.81 16.25 14.03
C ASP A 294 7.28 16.68 14.22
N ASP A 295 8.07 16.51 13.14
CA ASP A 295 9.52 16.76 13.03
C ASP A 295 10.42 15.90 13.96
N ASN A 296 9.83 14.97 14.71
CA ASN A 296 10.58 14.04 15.57
C ASN A 296 10.84 12.71 14.84
N GLU A 297 12.06 12.18 15.03
CA GLU A 297 12.42 10.85 14.55
C GLU A 297 11.97 9.79 15.55
N ILE A 298 11.09 8.90 15.11
CA ILE A 298 10.61 7.77 15.91
C ILE A 298 11.40 6.52 15.52
N LYS A 299 12.02 5.86 16.51
CA LYS A 299 12.77 4.62 16.30
C LYS A 299 11.83 3.42 16.25
N SER A 300 11.99 2.61 15.24
CA SER A 300 11.23 1.36 15.10
C SER A 300 11.83 0.24 15.94
N PRO A 301 11.02 -0.54 16.66
CA PRO A 301 11.44 -1.74 17.37
C PRO A 301 11.53 -2.99 16.49
N PHE A 302 10.87 -2.99 15.31
CA PHE A 302 10.81 -4.16 14.44
C PHE A 302 12.19 -4.72 14.06
N LEU A 303 12.29 -6.04 13.98
CA LEU A 303 13.53 -6.78 13.72
C LEU A 303 13.36 -7.71 12.50
N PRO A 304 14.44 -8.06 11.79
CA PRO A 304 15.85 -7.67 12.00
C PRO A 304 16.18 -6.27 11.44
N PHE A 305 17.36 -5.77 11.80
CA PHE A 305 17.93 -4.54 11.21
C PHE A 305 18.88 -4.82 10.01
N SER A 306 19.01 -6.07 9.62
CA SER A 306 19.71 -6.51 8.43
C SER A 306 18.87 -7.55 7.72
N ASN A 307 18.76 -7.44 6.41
CA ASN A 307 18.01 -8.36 5.57
C ASN A 307 18.82 -9.54 5.06
N ASP A 308 19.96 -9.85 5.66
CA ASP A 308 20.71 -11.06 5.34
C ASP A 308 20.06 -12.31 5.96
N PRO A 309 20.13 -13.48 5.30
CA PRO A 309 19.49 -14.71 5.78
C PRO A 309 19.94 -15.18 7.17
N LYS A 310 21.19 -14.91 7.59
CA LYS A 310 21.68 -15.31 8.93
C LYS A 310 21.04 -14.47 10.02
N SER A 311 20.90 -13.17 9.78
CA SER A 311 20.23 -12.26 10.72
C SER A 311 18.75 -12.60 10.84
N ILE A 312 18.08 -12.92 9.73
CA ILE A 312 16.68 -13.34 9.71
C ILE A 312 16.53 -14.65 10.49
N ALA A 313 17.33 -15.69 10.20
CA ALA A 313 17.30 -16.97 10.89
C ALA A 313 17.49 -16.82 12.41
N LYS A 314 18.46 -16.01 12.83
CA LYS A 314 18.71 -15.75 14.26
C LYS A 314 17.49 -15.15 14.95
N ILE A 315 16.74 -14.26 14.30
CA ILE A 315 15.52 -13.68 14.89
C ILE A 315 14.41 -14.71 14.92
N ILE A 316 14.23 -15.51 13.85
CA ILE A 316 13.25 -16.61 13.82
C ILE A 316 13.51 -17.58 14.97
N ASP A 317 14.72 -18.11 15.11
CA ASP A 317 15.08 -19.03 16.19
C ASP A 317 14.80 -18.41 17.57
N LYS A 318 15.21 -17.16 17.78
CA LYS A 318 15.02 -16.47 19.05
C LYS A 318 13.55 -16.26 19.39
N VAL A 319 12.71 -15.97 18.39
CA VAL A 319 11.25 -15.82 18.55
C VAL A 319 10.60 -17.17 18.88
N VAL A 320 11.08 -18.28 18.30
CA VAL A 320 10.58 -19.61 18.60
C VAL A 320 11.00 -20.08 19.98
N GLU A 321 12.26 -19.91 20.34
CA GLU A 321 12.87 -20.51 21.55
C GLU A 321 12.59 -19.74 22.83
N SER A 322 12.39 -18.40 22.76
CA SER A 322 12.24 -17.57 23.97
C SER A 322 10.90 -16.84 24.03
N GLU A 323 10.03 -17.29 24.93
CA GLU A 323 8.77 -16.60 25.23
C GLU A 323 9.00 -15.20 25.79
N GLU A 324 9.98 -15.05 26.68
CA GLU A 324 10.37 -13.75 27.25
C GLU A 324 10.79 -12.75 26.14
N PHE A 325 11.57 -13.22 25.17
CA PHE A 325 11.95 -12.38 24.05
C PHE A 325 10.76 -11.98 23.18
N ARG A 326 9.86 -12.96 22.91
CA ARG A 326 8.63 -12.69 22.13
C ARG A 326 7.75 -11.65 22.81
N GLN A 327 7.55 -11.83 24.12
CA GLN A 327 6.72 -10.91 24.89
C GLN A 327 7.31 -9.50 24.89
N LYS A 328 8.61 -9.38 25.15
CA LYS A 328 9.30 -8.08 25.10
C LYS A 328 9.23 -7.43 23.71
N LEU A 329 9.46 -8.21 22.66
CA LEU A 329 9.36 -7.72 21.28
C LEU A 329 7.95 -7.19 21.00
N PHE A 330 6.92 -7.96 21.37
CA PHE A 330 5.53 -7.55 21.21
C PHE A 330 5.22 -6.25 21.96
N GLU A 331 5.65 -6.11 23.21
CA GLU A 331 5.40 -4.91 24.02
C GLU A 331 6.02 -3.66 23.37
N GLU A 332 7.29 -3.75 22.94
CA GLU A 332 7.98 -2.67 22.25
C GLU A 332 7.30 -2.30 20.92
N GLU A 333 6.89 -3.30 20.14
CA GLU A 333 6.17 -3.11 18.87
C GLU A 333 4.77 -2.51 19.10
N TYR A 334 4.06 -2.96 20.11
CA TYR A 334 2.72 -2.49 20.43
C TYR A 334 2.71 -1.03 20.89
N GLU A 335 3.64 -0.64 21.74
CA GLU A 335 3.83 0.76 22.13
C GLU A 335 4.11 1.65 20.91
N PHE A 336 5.03 1.21 20.07
CA PHE A 336 5.37 1.91 18.84
C PHE A 336 4.17 2.06 17.90
N VAL A 337 3.44 0.98 17.65
CA VAL A 337 2.28 0.99 16.74
C VAL A 337 1.18 1.92 17.29
N ARG A 338 0.91 1.89 18.56
CA ARG A 338 -0.05 2.80 19.21
C ARG A 338 0.38 4.26 19.20
N GLU A 339 1.68 4.53 19.23
CA GLU A 339 2.18 5.90 19.14
C GLU A 339 2.05 6.45 17.72
N VAL A 340 2.47 5.66 16.73
CA VAL A 340 2.68 6.11 15.33
C VAL A 340 1.41 6.00 14.50
N PHE A 341 0.63 4.91 14.68
CA PHE A 341 -0.49 4.54 13.81
C PHE A 341 -1.85 4.67 14.51
N ASP A 342 -1.91 5.40 15.62
CA ASP A 342 -3.16 5.71 16.31
C ASP A 342 -4.15 6.42 15.37
N PRO A 343 -5.34 5.86 15.14
CA PRO A 343 -6.26 6.40 14.15
C PRO A 343 -6.83 7.77 14.55
N VAL A 344 -6.95 8.07 15.85
CA VAL A 344 -7.45 9.36 16.32
C VAL A 344 -6.40 10.46 16.09
N LYS A 345 -5.16 10.22 16.47
CA LYS A 345 -4.06 11.17 16.23
C LYS A 345 -3.83 11.40 14.74
N CYS A 346 -3.90 10.33 13.93
CA CYS A 346 -3.82 10.45 12.47
C CYS A 346 -4.96 11.31 11.93
N ALA A 347 -6.20 11.06 12.37
CA ALA A 347 -7.37 11.80 11.93
C ALA A 347 -7.33 13.28 12.33
N GLU A 348 -6.90 13.61 13.54
CA GLU A 348 -6.73 14.99 14.00
C GLU A 348 -5.72 15.75 13.12
N TRP A 349 -4.61 15.12 12.78
CA TRP A 349 -3.62 15.71 11.87
C TRP A 349 -4.20 15.95 10.46
N TRP A 350 -4.96 14.99 9.92
CA TRP A 350 -5.61 15.14 8.62
C TRP A 350 -6.69 16.21 8.63
N ASP A 351 -7.50 16.31 9.69
CA ASP A 351 -8.49 17.36 9.86
C ASP A 351 -7.84 18.76 9.83
N ASP A 352 -6.71 18.94 10.52
CA ASP A 352 -5.96 20.20 10.53
C ASP A 352 -5.36 20.51 9.14
N LEU A 353 -4.87 19.51 8.43
CA LEU A 353 -4.38 19.68 7.06
C LEU A 353 -5.52 20.09 6.11
N PHE A 354 -6.67 19.42 6.17
CA PHE A 354 -7.83 19.78 5.34
C PHE A 354 -8.29 21.21 5.62
N GLU A 355 -8.35 21.62 6.87
CA GLU A 355 -8.70 22.98 7.27
C GLU A 355 -7.71 24.01 6.68
N ASN A 356 -6.42 23.77 6.80
CA ASN A 356 -5.38 24.67 6.30
C ASN A 356 -5.43 24.81 4.77
N VAL A 357 -5.62 23.68 4.06
CA VAL A 357 -5.66 23.69 2.59
C VAL A 357 -6.95 24.35 2.09
N THR A 358 -8.09 24.11 2.76
CA THR A 358 -9.39 24.72 2.38
C THR A 358 -9.39 26.23 2.61
N LYS A 359 -8.83 26.70 3.73
CA LYS A 359 -8.65 28.16 3.97
C LYS A 359 -7.85 28.83 2.87
N LYS A 360 -6.83 28.15 2.33
CA LYS A 360 -5.97 28.68 1.26
C LYS A 360 -6.67 28.67 -0.10
N HIS A 361 -7.43 27.64 -0.42
CA HIS A 361 -7.97 27.43 -1.77
C HIS A 361 -9.45 27.81 -1.95
N LYS A 362 -10.22 27.97 -0.86
CA LYS A 362 -11.63 28.40 -0.81
C LYS A 362 -12.62 27.63 -1.71
N SER A 363 -12.20 26.66 -2.50
CA SER A 363 -13.04 25.86 -3.39
C SER A 363 -12.30 24.61 -3.84
N ILE A 364 -13.03 23.53 -4.02
CA ILE A 364 -12.50 22.31 -4.65
C ILE A 364 -12.10 22.56 -6.10
N ARG A 365 -12.77 23.47 -6.80
CA ARG A 365 -12.46 23.82 -8.19
C ARG A 365 -11.20 24.68 -8.27
N LYS A 366 -10.29 24.32 -9.18
CA LYS A 366 -9.10 25.11 -9.46
C LYS A 366 -9.39 26.34 -10.33
N ASN A 367 -10.56 26.35 -10.99
CA ASN A 367 -11.01 27.42 -11.88
C ASN A 367 -10.02 27.77 -13.00
N SER A 368 -9.41 26.72 -13.59
CA SER A 368 -8.53 26.89 -14.75
C SER A 368 -9.34 27.37 -15.97
N SER A 369 -8.67 28.09 -16.87
CA SER A 369 -9.33 28.54 -18.11
C SER A 369 -9.85 27.36 -18.94
N PRO A 370 -10.97 27.50 -19.67
CA PRO A 370 -11.50 26.46 -20.54
C PRO A 370 -10.47 25.92 -21.54
N LEU A 371 -9.59 26.77 -22.03
CA LEU A 371 -8.50 26.37 -22.93
C LEU A 371 -7.49 25.46 -22.22
N SER A 372 -7.13 25.78 -20.97
CA SER A 372 -6.22 24.94 -20.17
C SER A 372 -6.82 23.54 -19.94
N ILE A 373 -8.10 23.43 -19.60
CA ILE A 373 -8.81 22.16 -19.41
C ILE A 373 -8.84 21.34 -20.71
N LYS A 374 -9.15 21.98 -21.85
CA LYS A 374 -9.11 21.32 -23.17
C LYS A 374 -7.72 20.82 -23.53
N LEU A 375 -6.66 21.60 -23.25
CA LEU A 375 -5.28 21.21 -23.52
C LEU A 375 -4.84 20.03 -22.63
N ARG A 376 -5.27 19.98 -21.37
CA ARG A 376 -5.03 18.81 -20.47
C ARG A 376 -5.68 17.55 -21.03
N LEU A 377 -6.95 17.65 -21.41
CA LEU A 377 -7.69 16.54 -21.98
C LEU A 377 -7.07 16.06 -23.30
N LEU A 378 -6.67 16.98 -24.17
CA LEU A 378 -5.99 16.65 -25.42
C LEU A 378 -4.64 15.95 -25.16
N SER A 379 -3.83 16.50 -24.24
CA SER A 379 -2.55 15.88 -23.87
C SER A 379 -2.72 14.46 -23.31
N PHE A 380 -3.76 14.24 -22.51
CA PHE A 380 -4.11 12.93 -21.99
C PHE A 380 -4.54 11.97 -23.11
N LEU A 381 -5.39 12.42 -24.03
CA LEU A 381 -5.86 11.60 -25.17
C LEU A 381 -4.71 11.20 -26.10
N ILE A 382 -3.79 12.12 -26.37
CA ILE A 382 -2.59 11.86 -27.17
C ILE A 382 -1.69 10.85 -26.44
N ALA A 383 -1.43 11.05 -25.15
CA ALA A 383 -0.64 10.14 -24.32
C ALA A 383 -1.25 8.72 -24.33
N ASN A 384 -2.53 8.59 -24.06
CA ASN A 384 -3.24 7.31 -24.09
C ASN A 384 -3.22 6.63 -25.48
N ARG A 385 -3.41 7.40 -26.55
CA ARG A 385 -3.42 6.81 -27.90
C ARG A 385 -2.05 6.24 -28.28
N LEU A 386 -0.97 6.95 -27.93
CA LEU A 386 0.38 6.48 -28.14
C LEU A 386 0.74 5.29 -27.21
N TYR A 387 0.23 5.29 -25.99
CA TYR A 387 0.38 4.17 -25.05
C TYR A 387 -0.31 2.92 -25.58
N PHE A 388 -1.59 2.99 -25.99
CA PHE A 388 -2.30 1.87 -26.58
C PHE A 388 -1.67 1.37 -27.88
N TYR A 389 -1.15 2.24 -28.71
CA TYR A 389 -0.45 1.85 -29.93
C TYR A 389 0.84 1.06 -29.63
N LYS A 390 1.63 1.48 -28.65
CA LYS A 390 2.80 0.74 -28.18
C LYS A 390 2.43 -0.58 -27.49
N ILE A 391 1.42 -0.57 -26.63
CA ILE A 391 0.94 -1.76 -25.93
C ILE A 391 0.34 -2.77 -26.90
N LYS A 392 -0.48 -2.36 -27.85
CA LYS A 392 -1.01 -3.27 -28.87
C LYS A 392 0.09 -3.96 -29.69
N LYS A 393 1.23 -3.30 -29.85
CA LYS A 393 2.41 -3.85 -30.54
C LYS A 393 3.28 -4.75 -29.64
N LEU A 394 3.27 -4.55 -28.31
CA LEU A 394 4.00 -5.32 -27.31
C LEU A 394 3.15 -6.43 -26.66
N PHE A 395 1.84 -6.23 -26.58
CA PHE A 395 0.87 -7.13 -25.96
C PHE A 395 -0.19 -7.55 -26.99
N SER A 396 0.22 -8.26 -28.00
CA SER A 396 -0.70 -9.20 -28.68
C SER A 396 -1.08 -10.38 -27.75
N ARG A 397 -0.88 -10.26 -26.44
CA ARG A 397 -1.15 -11.26 -25.41
C ARG A 397 -2.32 -10.80 -24.53
N SER A 398 -3.41 -11.54 -24.65
CA SER A 398 -4.67 -11.41 -23.95
C SER A 398 -4.64 -11.75 -22.44
N ASP A 399 -3.48 -11.90 -21.80
CA ASP A 399 -3.39 -12.60 -20.53
C ASP A 399 -3.55 -11.70 -19.29
N TYR A 400 -3.40 -10.39 -19.41
CA TYR A 400 -3.46 -9.50 -18.25
C TYR A 400 -4.87 -9.32 -17.65
N GLN A 401 -5.93 -9.42 -18.48
CA GLN A 401 -7.31 -9.37 -17.99
C GLN A 401 -7.77 -10.70 -17.39
N LYS A 402 -7.21 -11.83 -17.85
CA LYS A 402 -7.57 -13.15 -17.34
C LYS A 402 -7.06 -13.41 -15.93
N THR A 403 -5.87 -12.95 -15.59
CA THR A 403 -5.25 -13.28 -14.29
C THR A 403 -6.00 -12.67 -13.09
N GLY A 404 -6.43 -11.42 -13.19
CA GLY A 404 -7.24 -10.78 -12.14
C GLY A 404 -8.64 -11.39 -12.03
N GLN A 405 -9.26 -11.72 -13.14
CA GLN A 405 -10.57 -12.38 -13.20
C GLN A 405 -10.48 -13.83 -12.68
N THR A 406 -9.45 -14.57 -13.03
CA THR A 406 -9.25 -15.96 -12.60
C THR A 406 -9.06 -16.05 -11.08
N ILE A 407 -8.28 -15.17 -10.49
CA ILE A 407 -8.09 -15.10 -9.04
C ILE A 407 -9.41 -14.76 -8.32
N TYR A 408 -10.19 -13.84 -8.88
CA TYR A 408 -11.50 -13.48 -8.36
C TYR A 408 -12.51 -14.64 -8.47
N ASP A 409 -12.53 -15.34 -9.61
CA ASP A 409 -13.42 -16.48 -9.86
C ASP A 409 -13.06 -17.70 -8.99
N GLU A 410 -11.77 -17.99 -8.78
CA GLU A 410 -11.30 -19.05 -7.88
C GLU A 410 -11.69 -18.79 -6.43
N MET A 411 -11.71 -17.53 -5.98
CA MET A 411 -12.12 -17.17 -4.62
C MET A 411 -13.63 -17.30 -4.40
N HIS A 412 -14.44 -17.07 -5.42
CA HIS A 412 -15.89 -17.22 -5.32
C HIS A 412 -16.35 -18.66 -5.51
N GLN A 413 -15.59 -19.51 -6.20
CA GLN A 413 -15.90 -20.95 -6.33
C GLN A 413 -15.57 -21.76 -5.07
N ASN A 414 -14.64 -21.28 -4.23
CA ASN A 414 -14.31 -21.93 -2.94
C ASN A 414 -15.12 -21.40 -1.75
N SER A 415 -16.15 -20.61 -1.97
CA SER A 415 -17.03 -20.03 -0.94
C SER A 415 -18.48 -20.50 -1.04
N ILE A 416 -18.73 -21.62 -1.76
CA ILE A 416 -20.02 -22.35 -1.77
C ILE A 416 -19.85 -23.67 -1.02
#